data_fdda0df5a8654f25471272741f84801b
#
_entry.id   fdda0df5a8654f25471272741f84801b
#
_cell.length_a   1.000
_cell.length_b   1.000
_cell.length_c   1.000
_cell.angle_alpha   90.00
_cell.angle_beta   90.00
_cell.angle_gamma   90.00
#
_symmetry.space_group_name_H-M   'P 1'
#
loop_
_entity.id
_entity.type
_entity.pdbx_description
1 polymer ?
#
loop_
_entity_poly.entity_id
_entity_poly.type
_entity_poly.pdbx_seq_one_letter_code
_entity_poly.pdbx_strand_id
1 'polypeptide(L)'
;MLSPRSEPSDLHRAGDPAGPTEPFVEATVVRAEAPTSARAGDTAVVRADGIIEGFVGGQCVETSVAAAAVDALRSGEAILLRILPEGAGDFPDVDGARTVVNPCLSGGSMEIFLVPRTPRPVVGVIGRTPIARALEHLLPFVGIRAETDGPDLPACVGVVVATHGHEEVEGIRAA
;
A
#
# COMPACT_ATOMS: atom_id res chain seq x y z
N MET A 1 -24.14 25.21 0.95
CA MET A 1 -23.56 24.95 -0.37
C MET A 1 -22.40 24.00 -0.12
N LEU A 2 -22.62 22.69 -0.28
CA LEU A 2 -21.63 21.65 -0.01
C LEU A 2 -20.70 21.60 -1.22
N SER A 3 -19.42 21.89 -1.01
CA SER A 3 -18.38 21.64 -2.03
C SER A 3 -18.38 20.17 -2.42
N PRO A 4 -18.24 19.82 -3.71
CA PRO A 4 -18.11 18.44 -4.12
C PRO A 4 -16.83 17.86 -3.45
N ARG A 5 -16.99 16.72 -2.76
CA ARG A 5 -15.87 15.93 -2.26
C ARG A 5 -15.03 15.55 -3.48
N SER A 6 -13.74 15.86 -3.43
CA SER A 6 -12.81 15.39 -4.44
C SER A 6 -12.83 13.87 -4.44
N GLU A 7 -13.27 13.27 -5.54
CA GLU A 7 -13.05 11.83 -5.75
C GLU A 7 -11.53 11.60 -5.71
N PRO A 8 -11.07 10.53 -5.06
CA PRO A 8 -9.65 10.18 -5.12
C PRO A 8 -9.28 10.04 -6.59
N SER A 9 -8.30 10.84 -7.01
CA SER A 9 -7.72 10.77 -8.34
C SER A 9 -7.39 9.32 -8.68
N ASP A 10 -7.54 8.91 -9.93
CA ASP A 10 -7.42 7.57 -10.55
C ASP A 10 -6.21 6.69 -10.15
N LEU A 11 -5.68 6.88 -8.96
CA LEU A 11 -4.64 6.07 -8.35
C LEU A 11 -5.23 4.74 -7.89
N HIS A 12 -5.36 3.83 -8.86
CA HIS A 12 -5.61 2.40 -8.68
C HIS A 12 -7.00 1.99 -8.18
N ARG A 13 -7.85 1.65 -9.11
CA ARG A 13 -9.00 0.75 -8.85
C ARG A 13 -8.45 -0.57 -8.28
N ALA A 14 -9.00 -1.01 -7.16
CA ALA A 14 -8.81 -2.37 -6.68
C ALA A 14 -9.15 -3.33 -7.83
N GLY A 15 -8.13 -4.01 -8.38
CA GLY A 15 -8.28 -4.92 -9.52
C GLY A 15 -7.40 -4.62 -10.72
N ASP A 16 -6.54 -3.60 -10.69
CA ASP A 16 -5.55 -3.38 -11.75
C ASP A 16 -4.55 -4.57 -11.76
N PRO A 17 -4.48 -5.34 -12.86
CA PRO A 17 -3.55 -6.47 -12.96
C PRO A 17 -2.08 -6.05 -12.89
N ALA A 18 -1.77 -4.79 -13.16
CA ALA A 18 -0.40 -4.26 -13.06
C ALA A 18 0.02 -3.96 -11.62
N GLY A 19 -0.94 -3.74 -10.70
CA GLY A 19 -0.65 -3.27 -9.34
C GLY A 19 -0.17 -1.81 -9.29
N PRO A 20 0.08 -1.26 -8.11
CA PRO A 20 0.60 0.09 -7.97
C PRO A 20 2.03 0.22 -8.50
N THR A 21 2.38 1.39 -9.00
CA THR A 21 3.76 1.74 -9.39
C THR A 21 4.61 2.20 -8.20
N GLU A 22 3.97 2.82 -7.21
CA GLU A 22 4.59 3.29 -5.97
C GLU A 22 3.84 2.74 -4.76
N PRO A 23 4.51 2.51 -3.62
CA PRO A 23 3.84 2.05 -2.41
C PRO A 23 2.96 3.15 -1.81
N PHE A 24 1.78 2.77 -1.36
CA PHE A 24 0.84 3.65 -0.65
C PHE A 24 -0.01 2.86 0.35
N VAL A 25 -0.78 3.55 1.19
CA VAL A 25 -1.73 2.94 2.12
C VAL A 25 -3.14 3.41 1.80
N GLU A 26 -4.05 2.49 1.63
CA GLU A 26 -5.48 2.79 1.62
C GLU A 26 -5.97 2.93 3.06
N ALA A 27 -6.54 4.07 3.41
CA ALA A 27 -7.14 4.34 4.69
C ALA A 27 -8.67 4.40 4.54
N THR A 28 -9.38 3.60 5.32
CA THR A 28 -10.85 3.59 5.33
C THR A 28 -11.34 3.79 6.76
N VAL A 29 -12.19 4.79 6.99
CA VAL A 29 -12.87 4.98 8.26
C VAL A 29 -13.94 3.90 8.41
N VAL A 30 -13.74 2.98 9.35
CA VAL A 30 -14.70 1.89 9.60
C VAL A 30 -15.70 2.22 10.71
N ARG A 31 -15.30 3.09 11.64
CA ARG A 31 -16.15 3.61 12.72
C ARG A 31 -15.80 5.05 13.03
N ALA A 32 -16.80 5.85 13.32
CA ALA A 32 -16.64 7.24 13.73
C ALA A 32 -17.74 7.61 14.74
N GLU A 33 -17.36 8.08 15.91
CA GLU A 33 -18.26 8.53 16.98
C GLU A 33 -18.10 10.02 17.20
N ALA A 34 -19.21 10.71 17.26
CA ALA A 34 -19.22 12.16 17.48
C ALA A 34 -18.56 12.56 18.83
N PRO A 35 -17.93 13.75 18.87
CA PRO A 35 -17.83 14.72 17.78
C PRO A 35 -16.65 14.44 16.85
N THR A 36 -16.90 14.12 15.60
CA THR A 36 -15.88 13.99 14.55
C THR A 36 -16.40 14.51 13.23
N SER A 37 -15.54 15.00 12.37
CA SER A 37 -15.88 15.44 11.01
C SER A 37 -15.92 14.30 10.00
N ALA A 38 -15.31 13.16 10.30
CA ALA A 38 -15.29 11.98 9.44
C ALA A 38 -16.51 11.08 9.69
N ARG A 39 -16.80 10.23 8.73
CA ARG A 39 -17.90 9.26 8.75
C ARG A 39 -17.39 7.88 8.33
N ALA A 40 -18.02 6.83 8.83
CA ALA A 40 -17.76 5.49 8.32
C ALA A 40 -17.94 5.43 6.80
N GLY A 41 -16.97 4.88 6.10
CA GLY A 41 -16.88 4.84 4.64
C GLY A 41 -16.08 5.99 4.01
N ASP A 42 -15.67 7.02 4.76
CA ASP A 42 -14.71 8.00 4.25
C ASP A 42 -13.35 7.32 4.00
N THR A 43 -12.68 7.70 2.91
CA THR A 43 -11.44 7.08 2.47
C THR A 43 -10.37 8.11 2.13
N ALA A 44 -9.12 7.70 2.27
CA ALA A 44 -7.98 8.44 1.79
C ALA A 44 -6.86 7.49 1.32
N VAL A 45 -5.98 8.01 0.48
CA VAL A 45 -4.71 7.39 0.10
C VAL A 45 -3.60 8.11 0.84
N VAL A 46 -2.75 7.36 1.53
CA VAL A 46 -1.56 7.89 2.21
C VAL A 46 -0.34 7.42 1.44
N ARG A 47 0.36 8.35 0.84
CA ARG A 47 1.58 8.09 0.07
C ARG A 47 2.77 7.80 1.00
N ALA A 48 3.83 7.21 0.46
CA ALA A 48 5.03 6.90 1.22
C ALA A 48 5.73 8.14 1.81
N ASP A 49 5.55 9.32 1.20
CA ASP A 49 6.04 10.61 1.69
C ASP A 49 5.14 11.23 2.78
N GLY A 50 4.04 10.57 3.16
CA GLY A 50 3.09 11.02 4.18
C GLY A 50 2.00 11.96 3.67
N ILE A 51 1.98 12.28 2.37
CA ILE A 51 0.89 13.08 1.78
C ILE A 51 -0.40 12.26 1.81
N ILE A 52 -1.49 12.88 2.25
CA ILE A 52 -2.82 12.28 2.33
C ILE A 52 -3.70 12.90 1.26
N GLU A 53 -4.23 12.05 0.38
CA GLU A 53 -5.20 12.41 -0.65
C GLU A 53 -6.56 11.79 -0.30
N GLY A 54 -7.59 12.61 -0.13
CA GLY A 54 -8.91 12.19 0.34
C GLY A 54 -9.26 12.78 1.71
N PHE A 55 -10.06 12.07 2.52
CA PHE A 55 -10.49 12.56 3.81
C PHE A 55 -10.75 11.43 4.81
N VAL A 56 -10.08 11.49 5.96
CA VAL A 56 -10.25 10.54 7.06
C VAL A 56 -10.42 11.23 8.42
N GLY A 57 -10.58 12.56 8.42
CA GLY A 57 -10.75 13.36 9.63
C GLY A 57 -9.93 14.65 9.58
N GLY A 58 -9.89 15.41 10.68
CA GLY A 58 -9.13 16.64 10.79
C GLY A 58 -7.63 16.39 10.99
N GLN A 59 -6.86 17.48 11.03
CA GLN A 59 -5.39 17.49 11.06
C GLN A 59 -4.76 16.59 12.15
N CYS A 60 -5.37 16.50 13.34
CA CYS A 60 -4.85 15.62 14.38
C CYS A 60 -4.99 14.12 14.01
N VAL A 61 -6.07 13.77 13.34
CA VAL A 61 -6.30 12.40 12.82
C VAL A 61 -5.30 12.10 11.71
N GLU A 62 -5.12 13.03 10.77
CA GLU A 62 -4.19 12.89 9.66
C GLU A 62 -2.76 12.61 10.12
N THR A 63 -2.30 13.29 11.16
CA THR A 63 -0.96 13.04 11.75
C THR A 63 -0.83 11.60 12.26
N SER A 64 -1.86 11.09 12.95
CA SER A 64 -1.86 9.72 13.47
C SER A 64 -1.94 8.69 12.34
N VAL A 65 -2.74 8.97 11.32
CA VAL A 65 -2.89 8.13 10.12
C VAL A 65 -1.58 8.07 9.34
N ALA A 66 -0.91 9.20 9.10
CA ALA A 66 0.37 9.24 8.40
C ALA A 66 1.45 8.43 9.14
N ALA A 67 1.53 8.55 10.47
CA ALA A 67 2.47 7.78 11.28
C ALA A 67 2.19 6.27 11.20
N ALA A 68 0.93 5.86 11.33
CA ALA A 68 0.54 4.44 11.25
C ALA A 68 0.71 3.88 9.83
N ALA A 69 0.51 4.69 8.78
CA ALA A 69 0.72 4.30 7.39
C ALA A 69 2.20 3.95 7.09
N VAL A 70 3.14 4.72 7.65
CA VAL A 70 4.58 4.40 7.52
C VAL A 70 4.89 3.05 8.15
N ASP A 71 4.29 2.74 9.30
CA ASP A 71 4.49 1.45 9.95
C ASP A 71 3.85 0.30 9.14
N ALA A 72 2.64 0.51 8.59
CA ALA A 72 1.98 -0.46 7.71
C ALA A 72 2.81 -0.76 6.44
N LEU A 73 3.38 0.27 5.82
CA LEU A 73 4.27 0.09 4.65
C LEU A 73 5.55 -0.67 5.01
N ARG A 74 6.10 -0.43 6.21
CA ARG A 74 7.31 -1.09 6.66
C ARG A 74 7.09 -2.57 7.00
N SER A 75 5.98 -2.89 7.67
CA SER A 75 5.65 -4.27 8.03
C SER A 75 5.05 -5.06 6.87
N GLY A 76 4.42 -4.38 5.90
CA GLY A 76 3.61 -5.01 4.85
C GLY A 76 2.26 -5.53 5.35
N GLU A 77 1.89 -5.24 6.60
CA GLU A 77 0.68 -5.73 7.24
C GLU A 77 -0.38 -4.63 7.39
N ALA A 78 -1.65 -5.02 7.30
CA ALA A 78 -2.75 -4.09 7.55
C ALA A 78 -2.84 -3.77 9.05
N ILE A 79 -3.20 -2.52 9.36
CA ILE A 79 -3.33 -2.00 10.72
C ILE A 79 -4.74 -1.46 10.94
N LEU A 80 -5.39 -1.85 12.03
CA LEU A 80 -6.57 -1.19 12.54
C LEU A 80 -6.14 -0.07 13.50
N LEU A 81 -6.13 1.18 13.03
CA LEU A 81 -5.81 2.33 13.84
C LEU A 81 -7.04 2.78 14.64
N ARG A 82 -6.95 2.77 15.97
CA ARG A 82 -7.94 3.29 16.89
C ARG A 82 -7.48 4.64 17.43
N ILE A 83 -8.26 5.67 17.21
CA ILE A 83 -7.99 7.01 17.71
C ILE A 83 -9.03 7.31 18.78
N LEU A 84 -8.58 7.50 20.01
CA LEU A 84 -9.43 7.69 21.18
C LEU A 84 -9.21 9.07 21.76
N PRO A 85 -10.24 9.70 22.35
CA PRO A 85 -10.08 10.93 23.11
C PRO A 85 -9.34 10.66 24.44
N GLU A 86 -8.79 11.71 25.02
CA GLU A 86 -8.19 11.65 26.35
C GLU A 86 -9.22 11.17 27.40
N GLY A 87 -8.82 10.22 28.23
CA GLY A 87 -9.72 9.62 29.24
C GLY A 87 -10.64 8.52 28.73
N ALA A 88 -10.57 8.13 27.48
CA ALA A 88 -11.15 6.86 27.03
C ALA A 88 -10.46 5.72 27.77
N GLY A 89 -11.24 4.76 28.29
CA GLY A 89 -10.71 3.63 29.04
C GLY A 89 -9.68 2.80 28.26
N ASP A 90 -8.96 1.94 28.96
CA ASP A 90 -8.00 1.03 28.34
C ASP A 90 -8.69 0.12 27.31
N PHE A 91 -8.23 0.21 26.07
CA PHE A 91 -8.58 -0.75 25.04
C PHE A 91 -7.52 -1.84 25.01
N PRO A 92 -7.91 -3.12 25.01
CA PRO A 92 -6.95 -4.21 24.93
C PRO A 92 -6.16 -4.12 23.64
N ASP A 93 -4.83 -4.29 23.73
CA ASP A 93 -3.99 -4.50 22.57
C ASP A 93 -4.38 -5.83 21.93
N VAL A 94 -4.67 -5.75 20.64
CA VAL A 94 -5.00 -6.90 19.80
C VAL A 94 -4.06 -6.88 18.61
N ASP A 95 -3.56 -8.03 18.21
CA ASP A 95 -2.70 -8.15 17.03
C ASP A 95 -3.33 -7.47 15.82
N GLY A 96 -2.55 -6.64 15.14
CA GLY A 96 -3.02 -5.84 14.01
C GLY A 96 -3.81 -4.58 14.38
N ALA A 97 -4.07 -4.31 15.67
CA ALA A 97 -4.65 -3.06 16.13
C ALA A 97 -3.61 -2.16 16.80
N ARG A 98 -3.70 -0.86 16.54
CA ARG A 98 -2.88 0.18 17.16
C ARG A 98 -3.77 1.24 17.76
N THR A 99 -3.64 1.48 19.05
CA THR A 99 -4.40 2.51 19.75
C THR A 99 -3.56 3.77 19.94
N VAL A 100 -4.10 4.92 19.59
CA VAL A 100 -3.50 6.23 19.80
C VAL A 100 -4.49 7.10 20.56
N VAL A 101 -4.03 7.68 21.66
CA VAL A 101 -4.80 8.71 22.37
C VAL A 101 -4.50 10.05 21.72
N ASN A 102 -5.54 10.69 21.19
CA ASN A 102 -5.44 11.98 20.54
C ASN A 102 -5.97 13.06 21.49
N PRO A 103 -5.12 13.98 21.97
CA PRO A 103 -5.53 15.05 22.89
C PRO A 103 -6.35 16.16 22.21
N CYS A 104 -6.84 15.95 20.99
CA CYS A 104 -7.66 16.93 20.32
C CYS A 104 -8.95 17.20 21.08
N LEU A 105 -9.24 18.47 21.28
CA LEU A 105 -10.42 18.98 21.98
C LEU A 105 -11.77 18.57 21.36
N SER A 106 -11.76 18.02 20.14
CA SER A 106 -12.96 17.54 19.45
C SER A 106 -13.57 16.26 20.06
N GLY A 107 -12.78 15.48 20.78
CA GLY A 107 -13.27 14.40 21.67
C GLY A 107 -13.93 13.19 21.04
N GLY A 108 -13.98 13.05 19.71
CA GLY A 108 -14.57 11.89 19.04
C GLY A 108 -13.63 10.69 19.00
N SER A 109 -14.18 9.46 18.92
CA SER A 109 -13.43 8.24 18.69
C SER A 109 -13.55 7.78 17.25
N MET A 110 -12.50 7.13 16.73
CA MET A 110 -12.46 6.64 15.35
C MET A 110 -11.68 5.34 15.25
N GLU A 111 -12.13 4.48 14.33
CA GLU A 111 -11.38 3.33 13.88
C GLU A 111 -11.15 3.46 12.37
N ILE A 112 -9.90 3.35 11.96
CA ILE A 112 -9.48 3.51 10.57
C ILE A 112 -8.68 2.28 10.17
N PHE A 113 -9.12 1.59 9.12
CA PHE A 113 -8.42 0.43 8.59
C PHE A 113 -7.41 0.88 7.53
N LEU A 114 -6.16 0.54 7.74
CA LEU A 114 -5.02 0.89 6.91
C LEU A 114 -4.51 -0.34 6.20
N VAL A 115 -4.55 -0.34 4.86
CA VAL A 115 -4.11 -1.47 4.04
C VAL A 115 -2.95 -1.02 3.16
N PRO A 116 -1.73 -1.52 3.40
CA PRO A 116 -0.59 -1.19 2.56
C PRO A 116 -0.75 -1.83 1.16
N ARG A 117 -0.40 -1.07 0.14
CA ARG A 117 -0.35 -1.47 -1.26
C ARG A 117 1.06 -1.24 -1.76
N THR A 118 1.74 -2.32 -2.09
CA THR A 118 3.11 -2.27 -2.59
C THR A 118 3.16 -2.73 -4.05
N PRO A 119 4.10 -2.19 -4.86
CA PRO A 119 4.34 -2.69 -6.19
C PRO A 119 4.59 -4.20 -6.18
N ARG A 120 4.13 -4.88 -7.21
CA ARG A 120 4.48 -6.29 -7.38
C ARG A 120 5.98 -6.41 -7.62
N PRO A 121 6.67 -7.37 -6.99
CA PRO A 121 8.06 -7.63 -7.30
C PRO A 121 8.23 -7.98 -8.78
N VAL A 122 9.30 -7.50 -9.39
CA VAL A 122 9.62 -7.72 -10.80
C VAL A 122 10.79 -8.69 -10.88
N VAL A 123 10.65 -9.71 -11.73
CA VAL A 123 11.73 -10.62 -12.10
C VAL A 123 12.08 -10.39 -13.56
N GLY A 124 13.32 -10.03 -13.83
CA GLY A 124 13.88 -9.94 -15.18
C GLY A 124 14.08 -11.34 -15.76
N VAL A 125 13.63 -11.60 -16.98
CA VAL A 125 13.83 -12.88 -17.67
C VAL A 125 14.61 -12.60 -18.95
N ILE A 126 15.84 -13.07 -18.99
CA ILE A 126 16.73 -12.95 -20.16
C ILE A 126 16.68 -14.23 -20.98
N GLY A 127 16.30 -14.11 -22.26
CA GLY A 127 16.21 -15.21 -23.20
C GLY A 127 14.82 -15.35 -23.84
N ARG A 128 14.76 -16.14 -24.92
CA ARG A 128 13.52 -16.38 -25.71
C ARG A 128 13.17 -17.85 -25.82
N THR A 129 13.52 -18.63 -24.81
CA THR A 129 13.30 -20.07 -24.77
C THR A 129 11.89 -20.44 -24.32
N PRO A 130 11.47 -21.70 -24.48
CA PRO A 130 10.21 -22.17 -23.90
C PRO A 130 10.13 -21.98 -22.39
N ILE A 131 11.28 -22.01 -21.67
CA ILE A 131 11.35 -21.74 -20.23
C ILE A 131 11.04 -20.26 -19.94
N ALA A 132 11.64 -19.35 -20.70
CA ALA A 132 11.34 -17.91 -20.56
C ALA A 132 9.84 -17.64 -20.72
N ARG A 133 9.22 -18.18 -21.77
CA ARG A 133 7.76 -18.05 -22.01
C ARG A 133 6.91 -18.67 -20.89
N ALA A 134 7.33 -19.82 -20.35
CA ALA A 134 6.63 -20.43 -19.23
C ALA A 134 6.67 -19.53 -17.99
N LEU A 135 7.80 -18.87 -17.71
CA LEU A 135 7.95 -17.94 -16.60
C LEU A 135 7.06 -16.71 -16.78
N GLU A 136 6.96 -16.13 -17.98
CA GLU A 136 6.03 -15.03 -18.27
C GLU A 136 4.59 -15.35 -17.86
N HIS A 137 4.17 -16.60 -18.10
CA HIS A 137 2.82 -17.06 -17.79
C HIS A 137 2.63 -17.46 -16.33
N LEU A 138 3.65 -18.01 -15.67
CA LEU A 138 3.53 -18.58 -14.32
C LEU A 138 3.78 -17.55 -13.20
N LEU A 139 4.72 -16.62 -13.38
CA LEU A 139 5.06 -15.64 -12.35
C LEU A 139 3.87 -14.79 -11.90
N PRO A 140 2.95 -14.34 -12.78
CA PRO A 140 1.76 -13.60 -12.35
C PRO A 140 0.85 -14.35 -11.37
N PHE A 141 0.78 -15.69 -11.43
CA PHE A 141 -0.03 -16.49 -10.50
C PHE A 141 0.50 -16.48 -9.06
N VAL A 142 1.79 -16.19 -8.90
CA VAL A 142 2.42 -16.03 -7.58
C VAL A 142 2.65 -14.56 -7.20
N GLY A 143 1.99 -13.64 -7.90
CA GLY A 143 2.03 -12.21 -7.60
C GLY A 143 3.32 -11.50 -8.04
N ILE A 144 4.12 -12.12 -8.92
CA ILE A 144 5.37 -11.56 -9.46
C ILE A 144 5.13 -11.11 -10.90
N ARG A 145 5.69 -9.96 -11.28
CA ARG A 145 5.69 -9.49 -12.67
C ARG A 145 6.95 -9.98 -13.39
N ALA A 146 6.79 -10.61 -14.53
CA ALA A 146 7.90 -10.93 -15.42
C ALA A 146 8.18 -9.75 -16.37
N GLU A 147 9.44 -9.42 -16.58
CA GLU A 147 9.90 -8.44 -17.57
C GLU A 147 10.92 -9.11 -18.50
N THR A 148 10.58 -9.22 -19.78
CA THR A 148 11.33 -10.04 -20.74
C THR A 148 11.97 -9.23 -21.86
N ASP A 149 11.42 -8.09 -22.24
CA ASP A 149 11.91 -7.25 -23.32
C ASP A 149 12.86 -6.15 -22.81
N GLY A 150 14.13 -6.54 -22.52
CA GLY A 150 15.13 -5.62 -22.01
C GLY A 150 14.84 -5.16 -20.57
N PRO A 151 14.83 -6.08 -19.60
CA PRO A 151 14.47 -5.76 -18.23
C PRO A 151 15.38 -4.67 -17.65
N ASP A 152 14.78 -3.74 -16.90
CA ASP A 152 15.52 -2.81 -16.04
C ASP A 152 16.05 -3.59 -14.82
N LEU A 153 17.23 -4.17 -14.96
CA LEU A 153 17.80 -5.09 -13.98
C LEU A 153 17.94 -4.47 -12.58
N PRO A 154 18.31 -3.18 -12.42
CA PRO A 154 18.33 -2.53 -11.10
C PRO A 154 16.96 -2.46 -10.42
N ALA A 155 15.87 -2.48 -11.17
CA ALA A 155 14.51 -2.47 -10.62
C ALA A 155 13.95 -3.88 -10.33
N CYS A 156 14.66 -4.94 -10.77
CA CYS A 156 14.25 -6.32 -10.56
C CYS A 156 14.70 -6.83 -9.19
N VAL A 157 13.83 -7.60 -8.52
CA VAL A 157 14.18 -8.33 -7.28
C VAL A 157 15.01 -9.58 -7.55
N GLY A 158 15.09 -10.01 -8.80
CA GLY A 158 15.88 -11.13 -9.27
C GLY A 158 15.89 -11.25 -10.78
N VAL A 159 16.84 -11.98 -11.31
CA VAL A 159 16.99 -12.21 -12.75
C VAL A 159 17.09 -13.69 -13.02
N VAL A 160 16.40 -14.16 -14.05
CA VAL A 160 16.48 -15.51 -14.58
C VAL A 160 17.10 -15.45 -15.98
N VAL A 161 18.22 -16.14 -16.16
CA VAL A 161 18.85 -16.30 -17.47
C VAL A 161 18.40 -17.63 -18.08
N ALA A 162 17.56 -17.57 -19.13
CA ALA A 162 16.95 -18.71 -19.78
C ALA A 162 17.30 -18.74 -21.29
N THR A 163 18.59 -18.87 -21.61
CA THR A 163 19.15 -18.69 -22.95
C THR A 163 19.55 -19.97 -23.67
N HIS A 164 19.48 -21.15 -23.01
CA HIS A 164 19.99 -22.43 -23.51
C HIS A 164 21.49 -22.41 -23.94
N GLY A 165 22.29 -21.64 -23.22
CA GLY A 165 23.73 -21.51 -23.50
C GLY A 165 24.08 -20.52 -24.62
N HIS A 166 23.08 -19.87 -25.22
CA HIS A 166 23.30 -18.76 -26.15
C HIS A 166 23.25 -17.44 -25.39
N GLU A 167 24.29 -16.58 -25.55
CA GLU A 167 24.37 -15.27 -24.88
C GLU A 167 24.34 -15.34 -23.33
N GLU A 168 24.60 -16.53 -22.74
CA GLU A 168 24.50 -16.78 -21.31
C GLU A 168 25.48 -15.92 -20.51
N VAL A 169 26.71 -15.78 -21.02
CA VAL A 169 27.76 -14.97 -20.40
C VAL A 169 27.38 -13.48 -20.37
N GLU A 170 26.74 -12.99 -21.43
CA GLU A 170 26.27 -11.61 -21.53
C GLU A 170 25.10 -11.39 -20.57
N GLY A 171 24.14 -12.33 -20.52
CA GLY A 171 23.04 -12.31 -19.57
C GLY A 171 23.47 -12.32 -18.11
N ILE A 172 24.45 -13.17 -17.75
CA ILE A 172 25.00 -13.24 -16.39
C ILE A 172 25.78 -11.97 -16.02
N ARG A 173 26.48 -11.35 -16.97
CA ARG A 173 27.20 -10.09 -16.70
C ARG A 173 26.26 -8.89 -16.54
N ALA A 174 25.08 -8.94 -17.13
CA ALA A 174 24.07 -7.91 -17.05
C ALA A 174 23.23 -8.02 -15.76
N ALA A 175 23.14 -9.20 -15.16
CA ALA A 175 22.39 -9.49 -13.94
C ALA A 175 23.18 -9.10 -12.67
#